data_d45d5375e06feac197dd176ed145af56
#
_entry.id   d45d5375e06feac197dd176ed145af56
#
_cell.length_a   1.000
_cell.length_b   1.000
_cell.length_c   1.000
_cell.angle_alpha   90.00
_cell.angle_beta   90.00
_cell.angle_gamma   90.00
#
_symmetry.space_group_name_H-M   'P 1'
#
loop_
_entity.id
_entity.type
_entity.pdbx_description
1 polymer ?
#
loop_
_entity_poly.entity_id
_entity_poly.type
_entity_poly.pdbx_seq_one_letter_code
_entity_poly.pdbx_strand_id
1 'polypeptide(L)' 'MSEVKVNKVTPRSGTTLTIGDNGDTTNIVGTLQNNGAALVG' A
#
# COMPACT_ATOMS: atom_id res chain seq x y z
N MET A 1 -17.73 -10.56 -1.82
CA MET A 1 -16.75 -9.50 -1.93
C MET A 1 -15.35 -10.06 -1.92
N SER A 2 -14.47 -9.40 -2.62
CA SER A 2 -13.12 -9.91 -2.78
C SER A 2 -12.16 -9.18 -1.85
N GLU A 3 -11.43 -9.95 -1.07
CA GLU A 3 -10.43 -9.42 -0.17
C GLU A 3 -9.15 -10.21 -0.31
N VAL A 4 -8.02 -9.54 -0.14
CA VAL A 4 -6.72 -10.19 -0.02
C VAL A 4 -6.22 -9.93 1.39
N LYS A 5 -6.01 -10.98 2.15
CA LYS A 5 -5.58 -10.88 3.55
C LYS A 5 -4.17 -11.43 3.67
N VAL A 6 -3.21 -10.53 3.67
CA VAL A 6 -1.80 -10.89 3.77
C VAL A 6 -1.12 -9.93 4.73
N ASN A 7 0.02 -10.34 5.26
CA ASN A 7 0.76 -9.49 6.18
C ASN A 7 1.76 -8.60 5.47
N LYS A 8 2.09 -8.92 4.24
CA LYS A 8 3.14 -8.20 3.53
C LYS A 8 2.93 -8.34 2.04
N VAL A 9 3.11 -7.25 1.32
CA VAL A 9 3.07 -7.25 -0.14
C VAL A 9 4.37 -6.63 -0.63
N THR A 10 5.05 -7.33 -1.54
CA THR A 10 6.30 -6.86 -2.11
C THR A 10 6.23 -6.90 -3.62
N PRO A 11 7.04 -6.06 -4.31
CA PRO A 11 7.06 -6.12 -5.76
C PRO A 11 7.66 -7.45 -6.24
N ARG A 12 7.16 -7.93 -7.36
CA ARG A 12 7.64 -9.18 -7.94
C ARG A 12 9.09 -9.03 -8.41
N SER A 13 9.41 -7.88 -8.96
CA SER A 13 10.75 -7.58 -9.43
C SER A 13 11.00 -6.09 -9.27
N GLY A 14 12.25 -5.70 -9.17
CA GLY A 14 12.59 -4.32 -8.92
C GLY A 14 12.25 -3.91 -7.50
N THR A 15 12.08 -2.63 -7.28
CA THR A 15 11.91 -2.08 -5.94
C THR A 15 10.68 -1.18 -5.80
N THR A 16 9.85 -1.09 -6.83
CA THR A 16 8.66 -0.25 -6.80
C THR A 16 7.41 -1.10 -6.79
N LEU A 17 6.57 -0.89 -5.79
CA LEU A 17 5.24 -1.51 -5.74
C LEU A 17 4.21 -0.46 -6.12
N THR A 18 3.45 -0.72 -7.17
CA THR A 18 2.45 0.20 -7.65
C THR A 18 1.05 -0.27 -7.26
N ILE A 19 0.29 0.59 -6.63
CA ILE A 19 -1.08 0.31 -6.23
C ILE A 19 -2.01 1.18 -7.09
N GLY A 20 -2.74 0.52 -7.97
CA GLY A 20 -3.71 1.22 -8.82
C GLY A 20 -3.12 1.83 -10.07
N ASP A 21 -3.96 2.50 -10.83
CA ASP A 21 -3.59 3.17 -12.07
C ASP A 21 -3.96 4.65 -12.00
N ASN A 22 -3.50 5.39 -13.00
CA ASN A 22 -3.85 6.81 -13.09
C ASN A 22 -5.37 6.97 -13.12
N GLY A 23 -5.88 7.83 -12.26
CA GLY A 23 -7.31 8.06 -12.15
C GLY A 23 -7.98 7.24 -11.04
N ASP A 24 -7.31 6.23 -10.54
CA ASP A 24 -7.85 5.43 -9.44
C ASP A 24 -7.68 6.15 -8.11
N THR A 25 -8.49 5.75 -7.15
CA THR A 25 -8.38 6.25 -5.77
C THR A 25 -7.89 5.11 -4.89
N THR A 26 -6.83 5.34 -4.16
CA THR A 26 -6.34 4.37 -3.17
C THR A 26 -6.73 4.87 -1.79
N ASN A 27 -7.60 4.12 -1.13
CA ASN A 27 -8.10 4.50 0.19
C ASN A 27 -7.40 3.67 1.26
N ILE A 28 -6.60 4.33 2.08
CA ILE A 28 -5.86 3.68 3.16
C ILE A 28 -6.59 3.97 4.47
N VAL A 29 -7.06 2.92 5.12
CA VAL A 29 -7.74 3.04 6.41
C VAL A 29 -6.76 2.65 7.50
N GLY A 30 -6.62 3.52 8.50
CA GLY A 30 -5.68 3.30 9.59
C GLY A 30 -4.49 4.21 9.47
N THR A 31 -3.41 3.81 10.10
CA THR A 31 -2.19 4.62 10.11
C THR A 31 -1.26 4.21 8.98
N LEU A 32 -0.91 5.16 8.12
CA LEU A 32 0.04 4.94 7.06
C LEU A 32 1.44 5.25 7.59
N GLN A 33 2.36 4.32 7.37
CA GLN A 33 3.72 4.44 7.89
C GLN A 33 4.73 4.41 6.76
N ASN A 34 5.84 5.07 6.99
CA ASN A 34 7.01 4.99 6.14
C ASN A 34 8.14 4.41 6.97
N ASN A 35 8.53 3.17 6.65
CA ASN A 35 9.61 2.47 7.35
C ASN A 35 9.36 2.41 8.87
N GLY A 36 8.12 2.14 9.23
CA GLY A 36 7.75 2.00 10.63
C GLY A 36 7.36 3.28 11.34
N ALA A 37 7.48 4.43 10.67
CA ALA A 37 7.14 5.71 11.27
C ALA A 37 5.89 6.28 10.59
N ALA A 38 5.00 6.86 11.40
CA ALA A 38 3.77 7.44 10.87
C ALA A 38 4.08 8.60 9.91
N LEU A 39 3.39 8.63 8.78
CA LEU A 39 3.60 9.68 7.78
C LEU A 39 2.90 10.98 8.14
N VAL A 40 1.87 10.90 8.96
CA VAL A 40 1.13 12.11 9.35
C VAL A 40 1.86 12.81 10.46
N GLY A 41 2.10 14.05 10.25
CA GLY A 41 2.74 14.89 11.25
C GLY A 41 1.76 15.60 12.13
#